data_a0a96dc379cd229655ec002ebc15f152
#
_entry.id   a0a96dc379cd229655ec002ebc15f152
#
_cell.length_a   1.000
_cell.length_b   1.000
_cell.length_c   1.000
_cell.angle_alpha   90.00
_cell.angle_beta   90.00
_cell.angle_gamma   90.00
#
_symmetry.space_group_name_H-M   'P 1'
#
loop_
_entity.id
_entity.type
_entity.pdbx_description
1 polymer ?
#
loop_
_entity_poly.entity_id
_entity_poly.type
_entity_poly.pdbx_seq_one_letter_code
_entity_poly.pdbx_strand_id
1 'polypeptide(L)'
;MTTRTIKEKRTETAAHILEVAKDVFAEQGFAGARVDEIARRAGVNKATLYYQIGDKKALYAEVIHSIMSNAAELGARAIEKAQTPEEKLRCYIRTIARTVDENPQMPPLMMREVASGGKNFPAEAARDLVQIVGILTTVLKEGHEKGVFIETTPFLIHMMVMGVIVLYKLSVPIRTNQPAFPEAIKKLDKNVSGAIAEEIEKLILRAVLKEVPQE
;
A
#
# COMPACT_ATOMS: atom_id res chain seq x y z
N MET A 1 18.83 -26.84 -20.78
CA MET A 1 17.41 -26.37 -20.71
C MET A 1 16.75 -27.00 -19.51
N THR A 2 16.56 -26.23 -18.42
CA THR A 2 15.99 -26.73 -17.16
C THR A 2 14.49 -26.95 -17.36
N THR A 3 14.04 -28.19 -17.24
CA THR A 3 12.60 -28.54 -17.36
C THR A 3 11.89 -28.01 -16.12
N ARG A 4 11.15 -26.90 -16.26
CA ARG A 4 10.30 -26.34 -15.18
C ARG A 4 9.23 -27.36 -14.79
N THR A 5 9.04 -27.53 -13.48
CA THR A 5 8.00 -28.43 -12.94
C THR A 5 6.61 -27.87 -13.21
N ILE A 6 5.59 -28.76 -13.23
CA ILE A 6 4.18 -28.36 -13.39
C ILE A 6 3.75 -27.37 -12.30
N LYS A 7 4.27 -27.54 -11.08
CA LYS A 7 4.00 -26.65 -9.93
C LYS A 7 4.56 -25.23 -10.16
N GLU A 8 5.78 -25.11 -10.68
CA GLU A 8 6.40 -23.80 -10.99
C GLU A 8 5.61 -23.06 -12.07
N LYS A 9 5.25 -23.75 -13.16
CA LYS A 9 4.40 -23.15 -14.23
C LYS A 9 3.04 -22.69 -13.72
N ARG A 10 2.44 -23.43 -12.79
CA ARG A 10 1.16 -23.06 -12.18
C ARG A 10 1.30 -21.79 -11.34
N THR A 11 2.34 -21.68 -10.52
CA THR A 11 2.63 -20.49 -9.71
C THR A 11 2.89 -19.27 -10.58
N GLU A 12 3.67 -19.39 -11.65
CA GLU A 12 3.92 -18.31 -12.61
C GLU A 12 2.65 -17.84 -13.31
N THR A 13 1.78 -18.78 -13.74
CA THR A 13 0.50 -18.42 -14.37
C THR A 13 -0.42 -17.67 -13.40
N ALA A 14 -0.52 -18.12 -12.15
CA ALA A 14 -1.30 -17.44 -11.13
C ALA A 14 -0.77 -16.01 -10.84
N ALA A 15 0.54 -15.86 -10.69
CA ALA A 15 1.19 -14.57 -10.48
C ALA A 15 0.91 -13.60 -11.65
N HIS A 16 1.02 -14.08 -12.89
CA HIS A 16 0.72 -13.28 -14.08
C HIS A 16 -0.75 -12.84 -14.15
N ILE A 17 -1.68 -13.74 -13.82
CA ILE A 17 -3.12 -13.39 -13.73
C ILE A 17 -3.34 -12.30 -12.68
N LEU A 18 -2.69 -12.38 -11.52
CA LEU A 18 -2.82 -11.38 -10.45
C LEU A 18 -2.30 -10.00 -10.89
N GLU A 19 -1.14 -9.94 -11.57
CA GLU A 19 -0.62 -8.66 -12.08
C GLU A 19 -1.59 -8.00 -13.08
N VAL A 20 -2.10 -8.76 -14.03
CA VAL A 20 -3.12 -8.26 -14.97
C VAL A 20 -4.40 -7.83 -14.26
N ALA A 21 -4.82 -8.59 -13.26
CA ALA A 21 -6.01 -8.28 -12.48
C ALA A 21 -5.88 -6.98 -11.67
N LYS A 22 -4.68 -6.66 -11.14
CA LYS A 22 -4.39 -5.38 -10.47
C LYS A 22 -4.75 -4.20 -11.37
N ASP A 23 -4.29 -4.22 -12.62
CA ASP A 23 -4.55 -3.15 -13.58
C ASP A 23 -6.05 -3.02 -13.89
N VAL A 24 -6.73 -4.13 -14.21
CA VAL A 24 -8.15 -4.10 -14.53
C VAL A 24 -9.01 -3.63 -13.35
N PHE A 25 -8.71 -4.08 -12.14
CA PHE A 25 -9.42 -3.60 -10.95
C PHE A 25 -9.12 -2.14 -10.62
N ALA A 26 -7.89 -1.67 -10.82
CA ALA A 26 -7.54 -0.26 -10.65
C ALA A 26 -8.27 0.64 -11.67
N GLU A 27 -8.38 0.19 -12.93
CA GLU A 27 -9.07 0.91 -14.00
C GLU A 27 -10.59 0.97 -13.78
N GLN A 28 -11.21 -0.16 -13.47
CA GLN A 28 -12.67 -0.36 -13.56
C GLN A 28 -13.35 -0.52 -12.20
N GLY A 29 -12.60 -0.72 -11.13
CA GLY A 29 -13.10 -1.10 -9.81
C GLY A 29 -13.64 -2.53 -9.77
N PHE A 30 -14.04 -2.99 -8.57
CA PHE A 30 -14.60 -4.34 -8.43
C PHE A 30 -15.85 -4.51 -9.29
N ALA A 31 -16.81 -3.59 -9.26
CA ALA A 31 -18.08 -3.75 -9.96
C ALA A 31 -17.90 -3.81 -11.49
N GLY A 32 -17.09 -2.93 -12.07
CA GLY A 32 -16.88 -2.80 -13.51
C GLY A 32 -15.99 -3.88 -14.13
N ALA A 33 -15.03 -4.41 -13.38
CA ALA A 33 -14.10 -5.41 -13.87
C ALA A 33 -14.81 -6.71 -14.30
N ARG A 34 -14.40 -7.26 -15.43
CA ARG A 34 -14.94 -8.52 -15.97
C ARG A 34 -13.85 -9.58 -16.00
N VAL A 35 -14.16 -10.78 -15.49
CA VAL A 35 -13.22 -11.92 -15.49
C VAL A 35 -12.79 -12.30 -16.91
N ASP A 36 -13.70 -12.18 -17.88
CA ASP A 36 -13.38 -12.44 -19.29
C ASP A 36 -12.30 -11.49 -19.83
N GLU A 37 -12.34 -10.22 -19.43
CA GLU A 37 -11.35 -9.23 -19.83
C GLU A 37 -9.99 -9.50 -19.15
N ILE A 38 -10.01 -9.89 -17.86
CA ILE A 38 -8.78 -10.27 -17.14
C ILE A 38 -8.15 -11.50 -17.81
N ALA A 39 -8.92 -12.54 -18.08
CA ALA A 39 -8.44 -13.75 -18.75
C ALA A 39 -7.86 -13.44 -20.14
N ARG A 40 -8.55 -12.61 -20.92
CA ARG A 40 -8.10 -12.18 -22.25
C ARG A 40 -6.77 -11.40 -22.16
N ARG A 41 -6.65 -10.43 -21.27
CA ARG A 41 -5.41 -9.64 -21.08
C ARG A 41 -4.26 -10.51 -20.56
N ALA A 42 -4.56 -11.49 -19.70
CA ALA A 42 -3.55 -12.43 -19.17
C ALA A 42 -3.20 -13.55 -20.18
N GLY A 43 -3.82 -13.60 -21.35
CA GLY A 43 -3.55 -14.63 -22.35
C GLY A 43 -3.94 -16.06 -21.91
N VAL A 44 -4.88 -16.18 -20.99
CA VAL A 44 -5.39 -17.47 -20.50
C VAL A 44 -6.88 -17.64 -20.82
N ASN A 45 -7.35 -18.89 -20.85
CA ASN A 45 -8.78 -19.09 -20.92
C ASN A 45 -9.43 -18.90 -19.53
N LYS A 46 -10.73 -18.63 -19.53
CA LYS A 46 -11.52 -18.39 -18.32
C LYS A 46 -11.49 -19.57 -17.34
N ALA A 47 -11.52 -20.80 -17.85
CA ALA A 47 -11.43 -22.01 -17.03
C ALA A 47 -10.09 -22.10 -16.28
N THR A 48 -9.00 -21.74 -16.94
CA THR A 48 -7.67 -21.66 -16.30
C THR A 48 -7.66 -20.65 -15.18
N LEU A 49 -8.25 -19.46 -15.37
CA LEU A 49 -8.33 -18.44 -14.31
C LEU A 49 -9.11 -18.95 -13.10
N TYR A 50 -10.32 -19.52 -13.32
CA TYR A 50 -11.11 -20.08 -12.23
C TYR A 50 -10.42 -21.23 -11.51
N TYR A 51 -9.70 -22.07 -12.24
CA TYR A 51 -8.94 -23.19 -11.66
C TYR A 51 -7.75 -22.70 -10.81
N GLN A 52 -7.07 -21.63 -11.25
CA GLN A 52 -5.88 -21.12 -10.58
C GLN A 52 -6.21 -20.30 -9.32
N ILE A 53 -7.25 -19.48 -9.36
CA ILE A 53 -7.49 -18.46 -8.32
C ILE A 53 -8.91 -18.55 -7.77
N GLY A 54 -9.91 -18.91 -8.58
CA GLY A 54 -11.30 -18.93 -8.18
C GLY A 54 -12.15 -17.87 -8.89
N ASP A 55 -13.20 -17.41 -8.22
CA ASP A 55 -14.11 -16.42 -8.76
C ASP A 55 -13.57 -14.98 -8.71
N LYS A 56 -14.34 -14.03 -9.22
CA LYS A 56 -13.96 -12.60 -9.22
C LYS A 56 -13.68 -12.06 -7.83
N LYS A 57 -14.43 -12.55 -6.81
CA LYS A 57 -14.27 -12.11 -5.43
C LYS A 57 -12.96 -12.64 -4.84
N ALA A 58 -12.66 -13.91 -5.08
CA ALA A 58 -11.39 -14.53 -4.69
C ALA A 58 -10.21 -13.84 -5.37
N LEU A 59 -10.31 -13.58 -6.67
CA LEU A 59 -9.28 -12.87 -7.43
C LEU A 59 -9.04 -11.45 -6.89
N TYR A 60 -10.10 -10.72 -6.55
CA TYR A 60 -9.98 -9.39 -5.98
C TYR A 60 -9.35 -9.40 -4.58
N ALA A 61 -9.76 -10.37 -3.75
CA ALA A 61 -9.20 -10.57 -2.43
C ALA A 61 -7.70 -10.86 -2.50
N GLU A 62 -7.28 -11.75 -3.40
CA GLU A 62 -5.88 -12.12 -3.59
C GLU A 62 -5.04 -10.94 -4.10
N VAL A 63 -5.58 -10.13 -5.01
CA VAL A 63 -4.91 -8.90 -5.50
C VAL A 63 -4.62 -7.94 -4.35
N ILE A 64 -5.59 -7.65 -3.51
CA ILE A 64 -5.38 -6.70 -2.39
C ILE A 64 -4.47 -7.34 -1.33
N HIS A 65 -4.73 -8.59 -0.96
CA HIS A 65 -3.93 -9.33 0.02
C HIS A 65 -2.45 -9.39 -0.39
N SER A 66 -2.13 -9.70 -1.64
CA SER A 66 -0.75 -9.79 -2.12
C SER A 66 0.05 -8.49 -1.93
N ILE A 67 -0.59 -7.34 -2.05
CA ILE A 67 0.06 -6.04 -1.85
C ILE A 67 0.23 -5.75 -0.35
N MET A 68 -0.83 -5.94 0.43
CA MET A 68 -0.87 -5.56 1.84
C MET A 68 -0.03 -6.50 2.71
N SER A 69 -0.07 -7.82 2.46
CA SER A 69 0.75 -8.79 3.18
C SER A 69 2.24 -8.57 2.95
N ASN A 70 2.65 -8.26 1.70
CA ASN A 70 4.03 -7.89 1.40
C ASN A 70 4.47 -6.62 2.14
N ALA A 71 3.60 -5.60 2.23
CA ALA A 71 3.87 -4.38 2.99
C ALA A 71 4.05 -4.67 4.49
N ALA A 72 3.21 -5.55 5.07
CA ALA A 72 3.32 -5.96 6.46
C ALA A 72 4.64 -6.69 6.74
N GLU A 73 5.03 -7.65 5.89
CA GLU A 73 6.29 -8.37 6.03
C GLU A 73 7.51 -7.46 5.91
N LEU A 74 7.55 -6.59 4.89
CA LEU A 74 8.64 -5.64 4.68
C LEU A 74 8.75 -4.65 5.85
N GLY A 75 7.61 -4.15 6.35
CA GLY A 75 7.55 -3.29 7.51
C GLY A 75 8.11 -3.94 8.76
N ALA A 76 7.67 -5.17 9.08
CA ALA A 76 8.17 -5.93 10.22
C ALA A 76 9.69 -6.12 10.16
N ARG A 77 10.20 -6.57 9.02
CA ARG A 77 11.66 -6.76 8.82
C ARG A 77 12.47 -5.46 8.90
N ALA A 78 11.88 -4.34 8.45
CA ALA A 78 12.56 -3.05 8.46
C ALA A 78 12.71 -2.50 9.89
N ILE A 79 11.66 -2.61 10.72
CA ILE A 79 11.71 -2.13 12.11
C ILE A 79 12.57 -2.99 13.02
N GLU A 80 12.74 -4.31 12.74
CA GLU A 80 13.63 -5.18 13.52
C GLU A 80 15.09 -4.72 13.49
N LYS A 81 15.52 -4.07 12.42
CA LYS A 81 16.90 -3.57 12.24
C LYS A 81 17.13 -2.18 12.85
N ALA A 82 16.07 -1.44 13.13
CA ALA A 82 16.14 -0.09 13.67
C ALA A 82 16.29 -0.12 15.19
N GLN A 83 17.11 0.81 15.73
CA GLN A 83 17.50 0.80 17.14
C GLN A 83 16.62 1.73 17.98
N THR A 84 16.17 2.85 17.42
CA THR A 84 15.36 3.84 18.14
C THR A 84 13.91 3.86 17.67
N PRO A 85 12.97 4.30 18.52
CA PRO A 85 11.56 4.45 18.10
C PRO A 85 11.38 5.36 16.89
N GLU A 86 12.20 6.43 16.79
CA GLU A 86 12.18 7.36 15.66
C GLU A 86 12.63 6.68 14.37
N GLU A 87 13.71 5.89 14.42
CA GLU A 87 14.17 5.10 13.27
C GLU A 87 13.10 4.08 12.82
N LYS A 88 12.46 3.40 13.79
CA LYS A 88 11.37 2.46 13.51
C LYS A 88 10.18 3.15 12.83
N LEU A 89 9.80 4.33 13.30
CA LEU A 89 8.72 5.13 12.69
C LEU A 89 9.10 5.56 11.27
N ARG A 90 10.34 6.01 11.03
CA ARG A 90 10.84 6.31 9.68
C ARG A 90 10.80 5.07 8.77
N CYS A 91 11.25 3.92 9.26
CA CYS A 91 11.19 2.67 8.50
C CYS A 91 9.75 2.30 8.12
N TYR A 92 8.81 2.49 9.03
CA TYR A 92 7.39 2.29 8.76
C TYR A 92 6.90 3.18 7.61
N ILE A 93 7.13 4.50 7.69
CA ILE A 93 6.70 5.47 6.67
C ILE A 93 7.34 5.16 5.31
N ARG A 94 8.64 4.88 5.26
CA ARG A 94 9.37 4.51 4.05
C ARG A 94 8.83 3.23 3.42
N THR A 95 8.48 2.23 4.23
CA THR A 95 7.91 0.99 3.73
C THR A 95 6.58 1.24 3.04
N ILE A 96 5.69 2.03 3.65
CA ILE A 96 4.40 2.40 3.04
C ILE A 96 4.62 3.17 1.72
N ALA A 97 5.50 4.19 1.74
CA ALA A 97 5.78 4.99 0.54
C ALA A 97 6.33 4.14 -0.61
N ARG A 98 7.27 3.26 -0.31
CA ARG A 98 7.85 2.33 -1.29
C ARG A 98 6.81 1.35 -1.82
N THR A 99 5.99 0.76 -0.96
CA THR A 99 4.92 -0.15 -1.38
C THR A 99 3.97 0.52 -2.36
N VAL A 100 3.61 1.79 -2.13
CA VAL A 100 2.74 2.56 -3.03
C VAL A 100 3.41 2.85 -4.37
N ASP A 101 4.71 3.17 -4.38
CA ASP A 101 5.45 3.40 -5.63
C ASP A 101 5.64 2.12 -6.45
N GLU A 102 5.88 0.99 -5.79
CA GLU A 102 6.01 -0.33 -6.43
C GLU A 102 4.67 -0.91 -6.90
N ASN A 103 3.53 -0.42 -6.34
CA ASN A 103 2.19 -0.88 -6.69
C ASN A 103 1.29 0.32 -7.06
N PRO A 104 1.49 0.95 -8.23
CA PRO A 104 0.74 2.14 -8.62
C PRO A 104 -0.77 1.93 -8.77
N GLN A 105 -1.23 0.68 -8.81
CA GLN A 105 -2.64 0.31 -8.82
C GLN A 105 -3.29 0.40 -7.42
N MET A 106 -2.49 0.31 -6.34
CA MET A 106 -3.00 0.32 -4.97
C MET A 106 -3.77 1.61 -4.60
N PRO A 107 -3.26 2.84 -4.86
CA PRO A 107 -3.97 4.06 -4.52
C PRO A 107 -5.39 4.17 -5.11
N PRO A 108 -5.62 3.94 -6.42
CA PRO A 108 -6.97 4.00 -6.97
C PRO A 108 -7.88 2.86 -6.46
N LEU A 109 -7.33 1.66 -6.19
CA LEU A 109 -8.09 0.57 -5.58
C LEU A 109 -8.58 0.94 -4.18
N MET A 110 -7.68 1.40 -3.31
CA MET A 110 -8.00 1.79 -1.94
C MET A 110 -8.98 2.96 -1.90
N MET A 111 -8.80 3.97 -2.75
CA MET A 111 -9.71 5.11 -2.79
C MET A 111 -11.12 4.71 -3.22
N ARG A 112 -11.25 3.76 -4.16
CA ARG A 112 -12.56 3.23 -4.56
C ARG A 112 -13.24 2.47 -3.43
N GLU A 113 -12.51 1.66 -2.66
CA GLU A 113 -13.08 0.95 -1.51
C GLU A 113 -13.53 1.93 -0.42
N VAL A 114 -12.71 2.93 -0.08
CA VAL A 114 -13.09 3.99 0.86
C VAL A 114 -14.36 4.72 0.38
N ALA A 115 -14.41 5.14 -0.88
CA ALA A 115 -15.55 5.86 -1.46
C ALA A 115 -16.82 4.99 -1.52
N SER A 116 -16.69 3.66 -1.64
CA SER A 116 -17.84 2.73 -1.65
C SER A 116 -18.29 2.29 -0.26
N GLY A 117 -17.62 2.77 0.80
CA GLY A 117 -17.85 2.34 2.18
C GLY A 117 -17.35 0.92 2.46
N GLY A 118 -16.33 0.45 1.71
CA GLY A 118 -15.71 -0.86 1.93
C GLY A 118 -16.56 -2.05 1.52
N LYS A 119 -17.56 -1.86 0.66
CA LYS A 119 -18.52 -2.91 0.30
C LYS A 119 -17.89 -4.19 -0.23
N ASN A 120 -16.75 -4.08 -0.90
CA ASN A 120 -16.03 -5.21 -1.48
C ASN A 120 -14.68 -5.45 -0.81
N PHE A 121 -14.39 -4.72 0.29
CA PHE A 121 -13.11 -4.85 0.98
C PHE A 121 -12.97 -6.26 1.59
N PRO A 122 -11.95 -7.04 1.19
CA PRO A 122 -11.83 -8.43 1.62
C PRO A 122 -11.50 -8.56 3.11
N ALA A 123 -11.99 -9.62 3.75
CA ALA A 123 -11.67 -9.90 5.15
C ALA A 123 -10.17 -10.18 5.36
N GLU A 124 -9.51 -10.78 4.37
CA GLU A 124 -8.07 -11.00 4.34
C GLU A 124 -7.32 -9.67 4.41
N ALA A 125 -7.67 -8.73 3.55
CA ALA A 125 -7.09 -7.39 3.52
C ALA A 125 -7.33 -6.61 4.84
N ALA A 126 -8.48 -6.82 5.49
CA ALA A 126 -8.72 -6.25 6.81
C ALA A 126 -7.75 -6.82 7.87
N ARG A 127 -7.43 -8.12 7.80
CA ARG A 127 -6.41 -8.73 8.67
C ARG A 127 -5.02 -8.17 8.40
N ASP A 128 -4.65 -8.00 7.14
CA ASP A 128 -3.37 -7.39 6.76
C ASP A 128 -3.27 -5.94 7.28
N LEU A 129 -4.34 -5.17 7.17
CA LEU A 129 -4.40 -3.81 7.72
C LEU A 129 -4.19 -3.81 9.24
N VAL A 130 -4.82 -4.74 9.96
CA VAL A 130 -4.62 -4.91 11.41
C VAL A 130 -3.16 -5.23 11.72
N GLN A 131 -2.49 -6.06 10.93
CA GLN A 131 -1.06 -6.34 11.09
C GLN A 131 -0.20 -5.09 10.84
N ILE A 132 -0.45 -4.37 9.75
CA ILE A 132 0.27 -3.13 9.42
C ILE A 132 0.11 -2.09 10.55
N VAL A 133 -1.10 -1.87 11.04
CA VAL A 133 -1.35 -0.94 12.15
C VAL A 133 -0.77 -1.48 13.46
N GLY A 134 -0.75 -2.80 13.66
CA GLY A 134 -0.11 -3.46 14.80
C GLY A 134 1.39 -3.19 14.91
N ILE A 135 2.09 -3.19 13.76
CA ILE A 135 3.50 -2.79 13.69
C ILE A 135 3.68 -1.35 14.21
N LEU A 136 2.88 -0.42 13.69
CA LEU A 136 2.92 0.98 14.12
C LEU A 136 2.58 1.13 15.61
N THR A 137 1.59 0.37 16.10
CA THR A 137 1.19 0.37 17.52
C THR A 137 2.38 0.01 18.41
N THR A 138 3.14 -1.03 18.04
CA THR A 138 4.33 -1.44 18.79
C THR A 138 5.38 -0.33 18.81
N VAL A 139 5.63 0.33 17.68
CA VAL A 139 6.61 1.42 17.58
C VAL A 139 6.21 2.62 18.42
N LEU A 140 4.95 3.05 18.34
CA LEU A 140 4.47 4.22 19.09
C LEU A 140 4.41 3.94 20.59
N LYS A 141 4.01 2.74 21.00
CA LYS A 141 4.01 2.32 22.40
C LYS A 141 5.42 2.30 22.98
N GLU A 142 6.39 1.69 22.28
CA GLU A 142 7.80 1.70 22.70
C GLU A 142 8.33 3.14 22.85
N GLY A 143 8.01 4.02 21.89
CA GLY A 143 8.43 5.42 21.95
C GLY A 143 7.81 6.18 23.13
N HIS A 144 6.54 5.92 23.44
CA HIS A 144 5.86 6.49 24.58
C HIS A 144 6.46 6.01 25.91
N GLU A 145 6.67 4.70 26.08
CA GLU A 145 7.28 4.09 27.26
C GLU A 145 8.70 4.61 27.52
N LYS A 146 9.46 4.90 26.47
CA LYS A 146 10.80 5.51 26.55
C LYS A 146 10.78 7.03 26.72
N GLY A 147 9.59 7.65 26.77
CA GLY A 147 9.44 9.10 26.91
C GLY A 147 9.83 9.93 25.67
N VAL A 148 10.00 9.27 24.51
CA VAL A 148 10.35 9.89 23.23
C VAL A 148 9.11 10.44 22.52
N PHE A 149 8.00 9.68 22.54
CA PHE A 149 6.75 10.05 21.89
C PHE A 149 5.68 10.43 22.92
N ILE A 150 4.78 11.32 22.50
CA ILE A 150 3.51 11.55 23.21
C ILE A 150 2.60 10.34 23.04
N GLU A 151 1.62 10.17 23.89
CA GLU A 151 0.56 9.19 23.69
C GLU A 151 -0.29 9.58 22.48
N THR A 152 -0.47 8.64 21.54
CA THR A 152 -1.21 8.88 20.30
C THR A 152 -2.08 7.69 19.95
N THR A 153 -3.08 7.92 19.09
CA THR A 153 -3.88 6.83 18.50
C THR A 153 -3.17 6.27 17.26
N PRO A 154 -2.65 5.02 17.28
CA PRO A 154 -1.86 4.47 16.17
C PRO A 154 -2.61 4.47 14.83
N PHE A 155 -3.92 4.20 14.85
CA PHE A 155 -4.74 4.23 13.65
C PHE A 155 -4.82 5.64 13.04
N LEU A 156 -4.88 6.70 13.87
CA LEU A 156 -4.86 8.07 13.38
C LEU A 156 -3.53 8.41 12.69
N ILE A 157 -2.40 8.03 13.29
CA ILE A 157 -1.08 8.23 12.68
C ILE A 157 -0.98 7.44 11.36
N HIS A 158 -1.47 6.19 11.32
CA HIS A 158 -1.56 5.42 10.07
C HIS A 158 -2.38 6.17 9.00
N MET A 159 -3.56 6.71 9.36
CA MET A 159 -4.39 7.46 8.44
C MET A 159 -3.73 8.74 7.94
N MET A 160 -2.97 9.45 8.78
CA MET A 160 -2.18 10.61 8.36
C MET A 160 -1.11 10.21 7.33
N VAL A 161 -0.35 9.14 7.58
CA VAL A 161 0.68 8.65 6.65
C VAL A 161 0.04 8.17 5.33
N MET A 162 -0.95 7.27 5.40
CA MET A 162 -1.60 6.71 4.22
C MET A 162 -2.36 7.77 3.42
N GLY A 163 -3.07 8.67 4.11
CA GLY A 163 -3.85 9.73 3.46
C GLY A 163 -2.95 10.64 2.61
N VAL A 164 -1.84 11.11 3.19
CA VAL A 164 -0.88 11.94 2.44
C VAL A 164 -0.29 11.17 1.25
N ILE A 165 0.23 9.96 1.47
CA ILE A 165 0.88 9.16 0.43
C ILE A 165 -0.08 8.83 -0.71
N VAL A 166 -1.27 8.31 -0.40
CA VAL A 166 -2.27 7.91 -1.40
C VAL A 166 -2.78 9.12 -2.20
N LEU A 167 -3.18 10.21 -1.50
CA LEU A 167 -3.69 11.41 -2.16
C LEU A 167 -2.59 12.12 -2.97
N TYR A 168 -1.36 12.16 -2.46
CA TYR A 168 -0.24 12.69 -3.21
C TYR A 168 -0.04 11.94 -4.53
N LYS A 169 -0.03 10.60 -4.49
CA LYS A 169 0.14 9.76 -5.68
C LYS A 169 -1.01 9.94 -6.68
N LEU A 170 -2.25 9.96 -6.19
CA LEU A 170 -3.44 10.19 -7.02
C LEU A 170 -3.49 11.61 -7.61
N SER A 171 -2.86 12.60 -6.97
CA SER A 171 -2.80 13.97 -7.49
C SER A 171 -1.88 14.13 -8.72
N VAL A 172 -0.97 13.17 -8.97
CA VAL A 172 0.04 13.29 -10.05
C VAL A 172 -0.59 13.63 -11.42
N PRO A 173 -1.58 12.87 -11.94
CA PRO A 173 -2.19 13.19 -13.23
C PRO A 173 -2.91 14.55 -13.22
N ILE A 174 -3.54 14.90 -12.10
CA ILE A 174 -4.27 16.16 -11.95
C ILE A 174 -3.29 17.34 -12.02
N ARG A 175 -2.25 17.34 -11.16
CA ARG A 175 -1.29 18.44 -11.06
C ARG A 175 -0.39 18.59 -12.29
N THR A 176 -0.13 17.49 -13.03
CA THR A 176 0.71 17.54 -14.23
C THR A 176 -0.07 17.93 -15.49
N ASN A 177 -1.34 17.56 -15.59
CA ASN A 177 -2.13 17.75 -16.82
C ASN A 177 -3.00 19.02 -16.80
N GLN A 178 -3.26 19.61 -15.62
CA GLN A 178 -4.09 20.81 -15.53
C GLN A 178 -3.26 22.09 -15.69
N PRO A 179 -3.56 22.94 -16.69
CA PRO A 179 -2.80 24.17 -16.95
C PRO A 179 -2.78 25.16 -15.78
N ALA A 180 -3.84 25.16 -14.96
CA ALA A 180 -4.00 26.11 -13.85
C ALA A 180 -3.01 25.88 -12.68
N PHE A 181 -2.36 24.70 -12.58
CA PHE A 181 -1.37 24.49 -11.53
C PHE A 181 -0.05 25.22 -11.81
N PRO A 182 0.54 25.88 -10.79
CA PRO A 182 1.87 26.48 -10.90
C PRO A 182 2.94 25.46 -11.30
N GLU A 183 3.95 25.89 -12.05
CA GLU A 183 5.05 25.00 -12.49
C GLU A 183 5.81 24.35 -11.32
N ALA A 184 5.92 25.02 -10.19
CA ALA A 184 6.52 24.46 -9.00
C ALA A 184 5.77 23.20 -8.49
N ILE A 185 4.44 23.20 -8.58
CA ILE A 185 3.61 22.04 -8.19
C ILE A 185 3.67 20.92 -9.25
N LYS A 186 3.68 21.30 -10.54
CA LYS A 186 3.79 20.31 -11.65
C LYS A 186 5.11 19.54 -11.61
N LYS A 187 6.19 20.21 -11.16
CA LYS A 187 7.56 19.64 -11.09
C LYS A 187 7.85 18.83 -9.83
N LEU A 188 6.91 18.79 -8.87
CA LEU A 188 7.09 17.92 -7.71
C LEU A 188 7.30 16.47 -8.12
N ASP A 189 8.13 15.75 -7.37
CA ASP A 189 8.42 14.34 -7.64
C ASP A 189 7.12 13.54 -7.82
N LYS A 190 7.14 12.60 -8.75
CA LYS A 190 6.02 11.68 -8.98
C LYS A 190 6.05 10.47 -8.06
N ASN A 191 7.23 10.18 -7.51
CA ASN A 191 7.43 9.11 -6.54
C ASN A 191 7.31 9.65 -5.12
N VAL A 192 6.83 8.81 -4.23
CA VAL A 192 6.64 9.15 -2.81
C VAL A 192 7.82 8.71 -1.97
N SER A 193 8.51 7.63 -2.36
CA SER A 193 9.58 6.97 -1.61
C SER A 193 10.91 7.74 -1.52
N GLY A 194 11.01 8.90 -2.16
CA GLY A 194 12.17 9.79 -2.09
C GLY A 194 11.98 10.98 -1.15
N ALA A 195 12.25 12.19 -1.65
CA ALA A 195 12.16 13.44 -0.89
C ALA A 195 10.79 13.67 -0.22
N ILE A 196 9.72 13.18 -0.83
CA ILE A 196 8.36 13.29 -0.26
C ILE A 196 8.22 12.45 1.00
N ALA A 197 8.74 11.21 1.02
CA ALA A 197 8.74 10.38 2.22
C ALA A 197 9.55 11.02 3.35
N GLU A 198 10.71 11.61 3.05
CA GLU A 198 11.52 12.32 4.04
C GLU A 198 10.79 13.52 4.64
N GLU A 199 10.02 14.25 3.84
CA GLU A 199 9.21 15.36 4.36
C GLU A 199 8.05 14.87 5.24
N ILE A 200 7.37 13.79 4.82
CA ILE A 200 6.33 13.13 5.64
C ILE A 200 6.93 12.66 6.98
N GLU A 201 8.11 12.04 6.96
CA GLU A 201 8.82 11.62 8.17
C GLU A 201 9.05 12.78 9.14
N LYS A 202 9.55 13.90 8.63
CA LYS A 202 9.79 15.11 9.46
C LYS A 202 8.50 15.63 10.08
N LEU A 203 7.42 15.70 9.29
CA LEU A 203 6.12 16.19 9.76
C LEU A 203 5.51 15.26 10.80
N ILE A 204 5.48 13.95 10.54
CA ILE A 204 4.91 12.95 11.46
C ILE A 204 5.73 12.87 12.74
N LEU A 205 7.07 12.87 12.64
CA LEU A 205 7.92 12.89 13.85
C LEU A 205 7.67 14.12 14.72
N ARG A 206 7.59 15.31 14.13
CA ARG A 206 7.23 16.53 14.87
C ARG A 206 5.89 16.43 15.57
N ALA A 207 4.92 15.76 14.95
CA ALA A 207 3.59 15.59 15.53
C ALA A 207 3.56 14.61 16.71
N VAL A 208 4.50 13.67 16.78
CA VAL A 208 4.49 12.61 17.82
C VAL A 208 5.62 12.77 18.86
N LEU A 209 6.68 13.53 18.55
CA LEU A 209 7.77 13.76 19.50
C LEU A 209 7.29 14.54 20.73
N LYS A 210 7.72 14.08 21.89
CA LYS A 210 7.51 14.81 23.14
C LYS A 210 8.38 16.07 23.16
N GLU A 211 7.78 17.22 23.40
CA GLU A 211 8.54 18.45 23.59
C GLU A 211 9.46 18.31 24.80
N VAL A 212 10.74 18.56 24.61
CA VAL A 212 11.66 18.70 25.73
C VAL A 212 11.40 20.08 26.31
N PRO A 213 11.07 20.22 27.62
CA PRO A 213 10.94 21.53 28.26
C PRO A 213 12.24 22.33 28.03
N GLN A 214 12.14 23.50 27.44
CA GLN A 214 13.25 24.44 27.43
C GLN A 214 13.41 24.91 28.87
N GLU A 215 14.54 24.56 29.51
CA GLU A 215 14.98 25.13 30.80
C GLU A 215 15.32 26.60 30.66
#